data_0704977151252af050ffe33974a16b7c
#
_entry.id   0704977151252af050ffe33974a16b7c
#
_cell.length_a   1.000
_cell.length_b   1.000
_cell.length_c   1.000
_cell.angle_alpha   90.00
_cell.angle_beta   90.00
_cell.angle_gamma   90.00
#
_symmetry.space_group_name_H-M   'P 1'
#
loop_
_entity.id
_entity.type
_entity.pdbx_description
1 polymer ?
#
loop_
_entity_poly.entity_id
_entity_poly.type
_entity_poly.pdbx_seq_one_letter_code
_entity_poly.pdbx_strand_id
1 'polypeptide(L)'
;MQSVDLAFIDGNHRYAPTLQYFESLKPYLHDDSVVIFDDIHWSDEMHQAWETIKKDPAVTLSIDLFFKGIVFFKPGFHAKTNLVLQF
;
A
#
# COMPACT_ATOMS: atom_id res chain seq x y z
N MET A 1 21.94 -2.25 7.21
CA MET A 1 20.72 -1.67 6.63
C MET A 1 19.53 -2.05 7.47
N GLN A 2 18.64 -1.13 7.70
CA GLN A 2 17.50 -1.35 8.60
C GLN A 2 16.28 -1.77 7.80
N SER A 3 15.50 -2.69 8.35
CA SER A 3 14.20 -3.03 7.81
C SER A 3 13.17 -2.01 8.30
N VAL A 4 12.07 -1.90 7.55
CA VAL A 4 10.96 -1.00 7.87
C VAL A 4 9.78 -1.84 8.36
N ASP A 5 9.34 -1.60 9.60
CA ASP A 5 8.19 -2.28 10.17
C ASP A 5 6.87 -1.57 9.81
N LEU A 6 6.90 -0.25 9.81
CA LEU A 6 5.72 0.58 9.52
C LEU A 6 6.16 1.77 8.70
N ALA A 7 5.46 2.03 7.61
CA ALA A 7 5.69 3.20 6.79
C ALA A 7 4.36 3.89 6.49
N PHE A 8 4.41 5.21 6.38
CA PHE A 8 3.26 6.03 6.03
C PHE A 8 3.63 6.83 4.79
N ILE A 9 2.88 6.67 3.71
CA ILE A 9 3.18 7.31 2.44
C ILE A 9 2.11 8.36 2.13
N ASP A 10 2.57 9.60 1.95
CA ASP A 10 1.78 10.69 1.39
C ASP A 10 2.49 11.15 0.12
N GLY A 11 1.97 10.74 -1.04
CA GLY A 11 2.57 11.03 -2.34
C GLY A 11 2.13 12.36 -2.93
N ASN A 12 1.71 13.31 -2.11
CA ASN A 12 1.15 14.59 -2.57
C ASN A 12 -0.04 14.38 -3.50
N HIS A 13 -0.80 13.31 -3.27
CA HIS A 13 -1.99 12.94 -4.03
C HIS A 13 -1.71 12.68 -5.52
N ARG A 14 -0.48 12.26 -5.87
CA ARG A 14 -0.07 12.03 -7.24
C ARG A 14 0.39 10.60 -7.45
N TYR A 15 0.13 10.09 -8.66
CA TYR A 15 0.42 8.70 -9.00
C TYR A 15 1.93 8.39 -8.93
N ALA A 16 2.74 9.13 -9.69
CA ALA A 16 4.15 8.80 -9.82
C ALA A 16 4.92 8.92 -8.49
N PRO A 17 4.79 10.00 -7.72
CA PRO A 17 5.48 10.08 -6.43
C PRO A 17 5.05 8.98 -5.46
N THR A 18 3.77 8.63 -5.43
CA THR A 18 3.28 7.57 -4.54
C THR A 18 3.93 6.23 -4.88
N LEU A 19 3.99 5.87 -6.16
CA LEU A 19 4.63 4.63 -6.58
C LEU A 19 6.14 4.65 -6.34
N GLN A 20 6.79 5.80 -6.55
CA GLN A 20 8.22 5.93 -6.31
C GLN A 20 8.57 5.70 -4.84
N TYR A 21 7.78 6.25 -3.92
CA TYR A 21 7.98 6.01 -2.49
C TYR A 21 7.79 4.53 -2.16
N PHE A 22 6.76 3.91 -2.69
CA PHE A 22 6.51 2.50 -2.45
C PHE A 22 7.66 1.64 -2.98
N GLU A 23 8.10 1.87 -4.22
CA GLU A 23 9.22 1.12 -4.81
C GLU A 23 10.50 1.33 -4.01
N SER A 24 10.73 2.53 -3.49
CA SER A 24 11.91 2.83 -2.67
C SER A 24 11.90 2.06 -1.35
N LEU A 25 10.72 1.78 -0.82
CA LEU A 25 10.59 1.05 0.44
C LEU A 25 10.71 -0.46 0.27
N LYS A 26 10.37 -1.00 -0.89
CA LYS A 26 10.23 -2.45 -1.09
C LYS A 26 11.47 -3.24 -0.63
N PRO A 27 12.71 -2.80 -0.90
CA PRO A 27 13.88 -3.56 -0.44
C PRO A 27 14.01 -3.69 1.08
N TYR A 28 13.32 -2.83 1.83
CA TYR A 28 13.39 -2.78 3.29
C TYR A 28 12.18 -3.43 3.96
N LEU A 29 11.21 -3.89 3.19
CA LEU A 29 10.01 -4.51 3.73
C LEU A 29 10.25 -5.98 4.03
N HIS A 30 9.53 -6.49 5.03
CA HIS A 30 9.57 -7.88 5.43
C HIS A 30 8.14 -8.36 5.70
N ASP A 31 8.00 -9.63 6.12
CA ASP A 31 6.69 -10.27 6.26
C ASP A 31 5.76 -9.54 7.24
N ASP A 32 6.33 -8.88 8.24
CA ASP A 32 5.55 -8.18 9.26
C ASP A 32 5.42 -6.69 9.00
N SER A 33 5.90 -6.22 7.84
CA SER A 33 5.81 -4.81 7.48
C SER A 33 4.37 -4.42 7.15
N VAL A 34 4.04 -3.17 7.47
CA VAL A 34 2.74 -2.56 7.14
C VAL A 34 3.02 -1.20 6.49
N VAL A 35 2.37 -0.94 5.37
CA VAL A 35 2.49 0.36 4.70
C VAL A 35 1.09 0.97 4.61
N ILE A 36 0.98 2.22 5.05
CA ILE A 36 -0.27 2.98 5.06
C ILE A 36 -0.16 4.08 4.02
N PHE A 37 -1.16 4.19 3.16
CA PHE A 37 -1.25 5.23 2.14
C PHE A 37 -2.38 6.19 2.50
N ASP A 38 -2.09 7.49 2.50
CA ASP A 38 -3.09 8.50 2.82
C ASP A 38 -3.86 8.90 1.55
N ASP A 39 -5.13 9.25 1.73
CA ASP A 39 -5.98 9.85 0.71
C ASP A 39 -6.07 9.05 -0.59
N ILE A 40 -6.22 7.72 -0.48
CA ILE A 40 -6.23 6.82 -1.64
C ILE A 40 -7.38 7.07 -2.62
N HIS A 41 -8.42 7.79 -2.19
CA HIS A 41 -9.55 8.16 -3.05
C HIS A 41 -9.64 9.67 -3.26
N TRP A 42 -8.58 10.42 -2.94
CA TRP A 42 -8.57 11.88 -3.07
C TRP A 42 -8.72 12.34 -4.52
N SER A 43 -8.13 11.60 -5.45
CA SER A 43 -8.11 11.96 -6.86
C SER A 43 -8.04 10.71 -7.70
N ASP A 44 -8.25 10.86 -9.02
CA ASP A 44 -8.09 9.75 -9.95
C ASP A 44 -6.67 9.20 -9.92
N GLU A 45 -5.67 10.08 -9.81
CA GLU A 45 -4.27 9.64 -9.74
C GLU A 45 -4.00 8.77 -8.50
N MET A 46 -4.51 9.17 -7.34
CA MET A 46 -4.34 8.38 -6.11
C MET A 46 -5.11 7.08 -6.19
N HIS A 47 -6.30 7.09 -6.76
CA HIS A 47 -7.04 5.86 -6.96
C HIS A 47 -6.28 4.89 -7.87
N GLN A 48 -5.70 5.37 -8.96
CA GLN A 48 -4.88 4.55 -9.85
C GLN A 48 -3.64 4.01 -9.16
N ALA A 49 -2.98 4.84 -8.36
CA ALA A 49 -1.82 4.41 -7.58
C ALA A 49 -2.20 3.28 -6.62
N TRP A 50 -3.30 3.44 -5.91
CA TRP A 50 -3.81 2.42 -4.99
C TRP A 50 -4.13 1.11 -5.71
N GLU A 51 -4.79 1.17 -6.87
CA GLU A 51 -5.09 -0.01 -7.65
C GLU A 51 -3.82 -0.71 -8.14
N THR A 52 -2.81 0.05 -8.55
CA THR A 52 -1.52 -0.49 -8.97
C THR A 52 -0.80 -1.17 -7.81
N ILE A 53 -0.80 -0.55 -6.64
CA ILE A 53 -0.14 -1.08 -5.45
C ILE A 53 -0.80 -2.40 -5.02
N LYS A 54 -2.12 -2.47 -5.05
CA LYS A 54 -2.84 -3.70 -4.70
C LYS A 54 -2.47 -4.87 -5.61
N LYS A 55 -2.06 -4.62 -6.84
CA LYS A 55 -1.67 -5.64 -7.80
C LYS A 55 -0.22 -6.09 -7.67
N ASP A 56 0.57 -5.41 -6.85
CA ASP A 56 1.98 -5.77 -6.67
C ASP A 56 2.07 -7.18 -6.07
N PRO A 57 2.93 -8.06 -6.63
CA PRO A 57 3.05 -9.43 -6.12
C PRO A 57 3.45 -9.53 -4.66
N ALA A 58 4.15 -8.53 -4.12
CA ALA A 58 4.56 -8.52 -2.72
C ALA A 58 3.38 -8.27 -1.77
N VAL A 59 2.31 -7.62 -2.24
CA VAL A 59 1.16 -7.30 -1.41
C VAL A 59 0.24 -8.51 -1.31
N THR A 60 0.05 -9.02 -0.09
CA THR A 60 -0.78 -10.20 0.15
C THR A 60 -2.17 -9.85 0.68
N LEU A 61 -2.29 -8.71 1.34
CA LEU A 61 -3.57 -8.23 1.88
C LEU A 61 -3.62 -6.71 1.74
N SER A 62 -4.74 -6.19 1.31
CA SER A 62 -4.99 -4.75 1.29
C SER A 62 -6.31 -4.44 1.97
N ILE A 63 -6.35 -3.32 2.70
CA ILE A 63 -7.56 -2.84 3.37
C ILE A 63 -7.79 -1.40 2.94
N ASP A 64 -8.95 -1.15 2.34
CA ASP A 64 -9.38 0.18 1.91
C ASP A 64 -10.34 0.74 2.96
N LEU A 65 -9.90 1.77 3.66
CA LEU A 65 -10.68 2.45 4.70
C LEU A 65 -11.25 3.78 4.18
N PHE A 66 -11.36 3.95 2.88
CA PHE A 66 -11.78 5.13 2.16
C PHE A 66 -10.74 6.26 2.20
N PHE A 67 -10.41 6.81 3.38
CA PHE A 67 -9.42 7.87 3.50
C PHE A 67 -7.99 7.33 3.54
N LYS A 68 -7.82 6.07 3.91
CA LYS A 68 -6.50 5.43 4.02
C LYS A 68 -6.55 4.03 3.45
N GLY A 69 -5.42 3.62 2.87
CA GLY A 69 -5.22 2.25 2.43
C GLY A 69 -4.09 1.62 3.21
N ILE A 70 -4.23 0.37 3.58
CA ILE A 70 -3.23 -0.37 4.35
C ILE A 70 -2.87 -1.62 3.57
N VAL A 71 -1.58 -1.88 3.40
CA VAL A 71 -1.13 -3.10 2.72
C VAL A 71 -0.20 -3.90 3.62
N PHE A 72 -0.29 -5.20 3.48
CA PHE A 72 0.46 -6.19 4.25
C PHE A 72 1.20 -7.11 3.29
N PHE A 73 2.28 -7.72 3.78
CA PHE A 73 3.20 -8.51 2.95
C PHE A 73 3.40 -9.92 3.47
N LYS A 74 2.69 -10.33 4.49
CA LYS A 74 2.88 -11.63 5.13
C LYS A 74 2.49 -12.76 4.17
N PRO A 75 3.37 -13.72 3.88
CA PRO A 75 3.03 -14.86 3.05
C PRO A 75 2.10 -15.83 3.79
N GLY A 76 1.52 -16.77 3.06
CA GLY A 76 0.67 -17.80 3.65
C GLY A 76 -0.80 -17.64 3.32
N PHE A 77 -1.20 -16.57 2.65
CA PHE A 77 -2.55 -16.46 2.10
C PHE A 77 -2.63 -17.30 0.83
N HIS A 78 -3.71 -18.05 0.66
CA HIS A 78 -3.92 -18.86 -0.54
C HIS A 78 -4.11 -18.00 -1.77
N ALA A 79 -4.67 -16.80 -1.59
CA ALA A 79 -4.87 -15.84 -2.65
C ALA A 79 -4.73 -14.44 -2.08
N LYS A 80 -4.37 -13.51 -2.95
CA LYS A 80 -4.35 -12.10 -2.57
C LYS A 80 -5.75 -11.68 -2.13
N THR A 81 -5.83 -10.99 -0.99
CA THR A 81 -7.09 -10.56 -0.41
C THR A 81 -7.17 -9.04 -0.40
N ASN A 82 -8.27 -8.49 -0.90
CA ASN A 82 -8.54 -7.07 -0.89
C ASN A 82 -9.85 -6.82 -0.14
N LEU A 83 -9.79 -6.04 0.92
CA LEU A 83 -10.93 -5.70 1.75
C LEU A 83 -11.27 -4.23 1.61
N VAL A 84 -12.55 -3.91 1.62
CA VAL A 84 -13.05 -2.54 1.65
C VAL A 84 -13.92 -2.41 2.88
N LEU A 85 -13.53 -1.50 3.79
CA LEU A 85 -14.28 -1.23 5.02
C LEU A 85 -14.80 0.20 4.98
N GLN A 86 -16.09 0.36 5.20
CA GLN A 86 -16.73 1.67 5.21
C GLN A 86 -17.21 2.01 6.61
N PHE A 87 -17.03 3.27 6.96
CA PHE A 87 -17.46 3.79 8.25
C PHE A 87 -18.58 4.80 8.09
#